data_8026046ccd9af1d292c8cab9f53ccd02
#
_entry.id   8026046ccd9af1d292c8cab9f53ccd02
#
_cell.length_a   1.000
_cell.length_b   1.000
_cell.length_c   1.000
_cell.angle_alpha   90.00
_cell.angle_beta   90.00
_cell.angle_gamma   90.00
#
_symmetry.space_group_name_H-M   'P 1'
#
loop_
_entity.id
_entity.type
_entity.pdbx_description
1 polymer ?
#
loop_
_entity_poly.entity_id
_entity_poly.type
_entity_poly.pdbx_seq_one_letter_code
_entity_poly.pdbx_strand_id
1 'polypeptide(L)'
;MRFWALLLASLCGLTAAARAEVSEVRFAQQFSMGYLQYNVMKHQNLLEKHAALLGVPNLKVTWAVFNGPDMMNDALLSGSVDVVCGGVPGLLTLWAKTHGTANPVRGIAALSQQPVLLVTRNPAVKTIRDFGPGDRIALPAVKVSAQATLLQMAAAKEWGDAQYDRLDSLTFSLSPPDSTTGLLSGNAGFNSVFSVPPFQSLQLRDPAVHVVLDSHDITGPATGGNTWTSARFHDANPRVYQALIAALKEASAFIPGHERETLGYYAEDSKMKMDVAFLAQILEDKRYKYVLKPEAMMTWASFMHRTGRIKVMPASWKDLFWPEIHDMDGS
;
A
#
# COMPACT_ATOMS: atom_id res chain seq x y z
N MET A 1 -44.51 -47.68 48.83
CA MET A 1 -43.51 -46.61 49.07
C MET A 1 -42.83 -46.37 47.72
N ARG A 2 -43.15 -45.21 47.07
CA ARG A 2 -42.70 -44.88 45.70
C ARG A 2 -41.61 -43.82 45.84
N PHE A 3 -40.40 -44.12 45.45
CA PHE A 3 -39.28 -43.18 45.30
C PHE A 3 -39.41 -42.44 43.96
N TRP A 4 -39.60 -41.15 44.00
CA TRP A 4 -39.50 -40.24 42.86
C TRP A 4 -38.05 -39.72 42.80
N ALA A 5 -37.32 -40.16 41.81
CA ALA A 5 -35.99 -39.60 41.49
C ALA A 5 -36.21 -38.40 40.58
N LEU A 6 -35.90 -37.22 41.07
CA LEU A 6 -35.83 -35.98 40.32
C LEU A 6 -34.52 -35.95 39.53
N LEU A 7 -34.64 -36.14 38.22
CA LEU A 7 -33.52 -35.90 37.27
C LEU A 7 -33.46 -34.35 36.98
N LEU A 8 -32.58 -33.62 37.65
CA LEU A 8 -32.18 -32.28 37.23
C LEU A 8 -31.25 -32.42 36.05
N ALA A 9 -31.73 -32.21 34.83
CA ALA A 9 -30.91 -32.04 33.64
C ALA A 9 -30.26 -30.64 33.73
N SER A 10 -28.99 -30.60 34.11
CA SER A 10 -28.15 -29.41 34.05
C SER A 10 -27.91 -29.09 32.57
N LEU A 11 -28.68 -28.14 32.01
CA LEU A 11 -28.39 -27.51 30.72
C LEU A 11 -27.20 -26.56 30.92
N CYS A 12 -25.98 -27.08 30.87
CA CYS A 12 -24.78 -26.26 30.69
C CYS A 12 -24.81 -25.69 29.27
N GLY A 13 -25.49 -24.56 29.12
CA GLY A 13 -25.34 -23.73 27.94
C GLY A 13 -23.85 -23.30 27.83
N LEU A 14 -23.12 -23.90 26.89
CA LEU A 14 -21.87 -23.34 26.42
C LEU A 14 -22.18 -21.96 25.80
N THR A 15 -22.21 -20.93 26.61
CA THR A 15 -22.05 -19.57 26.12
C THR A 15 -20.60 -19.50 25.63
N ALA A 16 -20.38 -19.69 24.33
CA ALA A 16 -19.12 -19.27 23.73
C ALA A 16 -18.94 -17.79 24.14
N ALA A 17 -18.02 -17.54 25.06
CA ALA A 17 -17.69 -16.18 25.45
C ALA A 17 -17.30 -15.43 24.17
N ALA A 18 -18.20 -14.61 23.66
CA ALA A 18 -17.91 -13.76 22.53
C ALA A 18 -16.70 -12.93 22.93
N ARG A 19 -15.53 -13.28 22.40
CA ARG A 19 -14.30 -12.57 22.67
C ARG A 19 -14.53 -11.13 22.23
N ALA A 20 -14.33 -10.18 23.13
CA ALA A 20 -14.47 -8.77 22.80
C ALA A 20 -13.47 -8.43 21.66
N GLU A 21 -13.97 -7.83 20.61
CA GLU A 21 -13.12 -7.33 19.55
C GLU A 21 -12.25 -6.18 20.06
N VAL A 22 -11.23 -5.82 19.30
CA VAL A 22 -10.31 -4.74 19.68
C VAL A 22 -11.06 -3.42 19.91
N SER A 23 -10.60 -2.65 20.89
CA SER A 23 -11.09 -1.28 21.16
C SER A 23 -10.27 -0.21 20.43
N GLU A 24 -9.19 -0.59 19.77
CA GLU A 24 -8.31 0.28 18.98
C GLU A 24 -7.83 -0.44 17.72
N VAL A 25 -7.85 0.27 16.57
CA VAL A 25 -7.23 -0.15 15.31
C VAL A 25 -6.11 0.81 14.98
N ARG A 26 -4.91 0.26 14.74
CA ARG A 26 -3.70 1.01 14.47
C ARG A 26 -3.32 0.85 13.00
N PHE A 27 -3.40 1.96 12.26
CA PHE A 27 -3.03 2.03 10.85
C PHE A 27 -1.59 2.50 10.67
N ALA A 28 -0.91 1.92 9.67
CA ALA A 28 0.35 2.44 9.16
C ALA A 28 0.22 2.74 7.67
N GLN A 29 0.69 3.92 7.26
CA GLN A 29 0.69 4.36 5.86
C GLN A 29 2.05 4.93 5.46
N GLN A 30 2.26 5.08 4.15
CA GLN A 30 3.43 5.74 3.57
C GLN A 30 3.05 7.11 3.00
N PHE A 31 4.07 7.87 2.59
CA PHE A 31 3.87 9.16 1.92
C PHE A 31 3.43 8.93 0.46
N SER A 32 2.17 9.15 0.15
CA SER A 32 1.65 9.13 -1.23
C SER A 32 0.21 9.62 -1.29
N MET A 33 -0.17 10.27 -2.39
CA MET A 33 -1.58 10.47 -2.74
C MET A 33 -2.30 9.16 -3.11
N GLY A 34 -1.60 8.05 -3.26
CA GLY A 34 -2.19 6.75 -3.57
C GLY A 34 -3.07 6.16 -2.46
N TYR A 35 -3.20 6.83 -1.32
CA TYR A 35 -3.94 6.37 -0.14
C TYR A 35 -5.02 7.36 0.30
N LEU A 36 -5.62 8.13 -0.62
CA LEU A 36 -6.62 9.16 -0.29
C LEU A 36 -7.83 8.61 0.46
N GLN A 37 -8.18 7.33 0.30
CA GLN A 37 -9.23 6.70 1.11
C GLN A 37 -8.92 6.80 2.61
N TYR A 38 -7.65 6.67 3.00
CA TYR A 38 -7.24 6.78 4.41
C TYR A 38 -7.41 8.20 4.95
N ASN A 39 -7.13 9.22 4.12
CA ASN A 39 -7.38 10.61 4.50
C ASN A 39 -8.89 10.85 4.69
N VAL A 40 -9.74 10.37 3.78
CA VAL A 40 -11.20 10.46 3.92
C VAL A 40 -11.68 9.70 5.17
N MET A 41 -11.23 8.46 5.37
CA MET A 41 -11.59 7.66 6.54
C MET A 41 -11.23 8.37 7.85
N LYS A 42 -10.03 8.96 7.91
CA LYS A 42 -9.53 9.67 9.08
C LYS A 42 -10.34 10.92 9.40
N HIS A 43 -10.54 11.80 8.40
CA HIS A 43 -11.22 13.09 8.60
C HIS A 43 -12.73 12.94 8.82
N GLN A 44 -13.33 11.90 8.28
CA GLN A 44 -14.77 11.63 8.44
C GLN A 44 -15.08 10.55 9.49
N ASN A 45 -14.06 10.02 10.21
CA ASN A 45 -14.20 8.96 11.22
C ASN A 45 -15.01 7.75 10.71
N LEU A 46 -14.76 7.33 9.44
CA LEU A 46 -15.63 6.34 8.79
C LEU A 46 -15.54 4.96 9.43
N LEU A 47 -14.36 4.54 9.89
CA LEU A 47 -14.23 3.24 10.55
C LEU A 47 -14.96 3.23 11.88
N GLU A 48 -14.82 4.28 12.69
CA GLU A 48 -15.52 4.45 13.96
C GLU A 48 -17.05 4.47 13.75
N LYS A 49 -17.52 5.20 12.73
CA LYS A 49 -18.93 5.27 12.33
C LYS A 49 -19.48 3.88 11.99
N HIS A 50 -18.83 3.14 11.09
CA HIS A 50 -19.28 1.81 10.70
C HIS A 50 -19.16 0.78 11.82
N ALA A 51 -18.12 0.86 12.65
CA ALA A 51 -17.97 -0.01 13.82
C ALA A 51 -19.09 0.19 14.84
N ALA A 52 -19.49 1.44 15.11
CA ALA A 52 -20.61 1.74 15.99
C ALA A 52 -21.92 1.15 15.47
N LEU A 53 -22.18 1.21 14.14
CA LEU A 53 -23.37 0.60 13.51
C LEU A 53 -23.38 -0.93 13.65
N LEU A 54 -22.21 -1.56 13.74
CA LEU A 54 -22.06 -3.00 13.94
C LEU A 54 -21.94 -3.42 15.41
N GLY A 55 -22.23 -2.51 16.35
CA GLY A 55 -22.22 -2.81 17.78
C GLY A 55 -20.83 -2.84 18.41
N VAL A 56 -19.88 -2.12 17.84
CA VAL A 56 -18.54 -1.85 18.40
C VAL A 56 -18.40 -0.33 18.60
N PRO A 57 -19.11 0.25 19.58
CA PRO A 57 -19.04 1.68 19.84
C PRO A 57 -17.69 2.05 20.48
N ASN A 58 -17.29 3.31 20.34
CA ASN A 58 -16.07 3.87 20.92
C ASN A 58 -14.77 3.21 20.42
N LEU A 59 -14.79 2.63 19.20
CA LEU A 59 -13.57 2.17 18.55
C LEU A 59 -12.63 3.38 18.37
N LYS A 60 -11.39 3.23 18.82
CA LYS A 60 -10.33 4.21 18.59
C LYS A 60 -9.55 3.85 17.35
N VAL A 61 -9.24 4.83 16.50
CA VAL A 61 -8.39 4.64 15.33
C VAL A 61 -7.17 5.53 15.43
N THR A 62 -6.00 4.94 15.21
CA THR A 62 -4.73 5.67 15.24
C THR A 62 -3.98 5.48 13.92
N TRP A 63 -3.22 6.51 13.52
CA TRP A 63 -2.55 6.59 12.24
C TRP A 63 -1.07 6.91 12.41
N ALA A 64 -0.20 6.06 11.86
CA ALA A 64 1.23 6.26 11.83
C ALA A 64 1.75 6.33 10.40
N VAL A 65 2.78 7.15 10.16
CA VAL A 65 3.42 7.29 8.85
C VAL A 65 4.83 6.70 8.94
N PHE A 66 5.15 5.81 8.00
CA PHE A 66 6.43 5.13 7.89
C PHE A 66 7.16 5.54 6.60
N ASN A 67 8.48 5.51 6.65
CA ASN A 67 9.32 5.90 5.51
C ASN A 67 9.38 4.84 4.41
N GLY A 68 9.18 3.56 4.74
CA GLY A 68 9.28 2.45 3.79
C GLY A 68 8.41 1.24 4.18
N PRO A 69 8.17 0.31 3.23
CA PRO A 69 7.33 -0.87 3.43
C PRO A 69 7.94 -1.92 4.35
N ASP A 70 9.25 -1.98 4.46
CA ASP A 70 10.01 -2.88 5.34
C ASP A 70 9.64 -2.66 6.81
N MET A 71 9.75 -1.41 7.28
CA MET A 71 9.39 -1.03 8.65
C MET A 71 7.91 -1.29 8.96
N MET A 72 7.01 -1.05 8.01
CA MET A 72 5.58 -1.33 8.19
C MET A 72 5.29 -2.83 8.29
N ASN A 73 5.94 -3.63 7.45
CA ASN A 73 5.79 -5.08 7.49
C ASN A 73 6.28 -5.66 8.81
N ASP A 74 7.40 -5.17 9.34
CA ASP A 74 7.90 -5.57 10.65
C ASP A 74 6.95 -5.13 11.78
N ALA A 75 6.38 -3.93 11.71
CA ALA A 75 5.39 -3.45 12.67
C ALA A 75 4.09 -4.30 12.65
N LEU A 76 3.63 -4.75 11.47
CA LEU A 76 2.49 -5.65 11.36
C LEU A 76 2.80 -7.04 11.94
N LEU A 77 3.97 -7.60 11.64
CA LEU A 77 4.37 -8.92 12.15
C LEU A 77 4.55 -8.93 13.67
N SER A 78 5.09 -7.86 14.24
CA SER A 78 5.22 -7.70 15.69
C SER A 78 3.90 -7.41 16.40
N GLY A 79 2.85 -7.02 15.65
CA GLY A 79 1.57 -6.60 16.20
C GLY A 79 1.57 -5.18 16.77
N SER A 80 2.54 -4.35 16.37
CA SER A 80 2.57 -2.92 16.74
C SER A 80 1.56 -2.10 15.95
N VAL A 81 1.16 -2.58 14.77
CA VAL A 81 0.07 -2.06 13.94
C VAL A 81 -0.84 -3.20 13.48
N ASP A 82 -2.07 -2.89 13.08
CA ASP A 82 -3.09 -3.87 12.73
C ASP A 82 -3.38 -3.89 11.23
N VAL A 83 -3.32 -2.71 10.60
CA VAL A 83 -3.59 -2.52 9.16
C VAL A 83 -2.49 -1.64 8.58
N VAL A 84 -1.97 -2.05 7.43
CA VAL A 84 -0.92 -1.31 6.74
C VAL A 84 -1.29 -1.09 5.27
N CYS A 85 -0.70 -0.08 4.63
CA CYS A 85 -0.85 0.13 3.20
C CYS A 85 0.50 0.35 2.52
N GLY A 86 0.59 -0.05 1.25
CA GLY A 86 1.82 0.10 0.47
C GLY A 86 1.69 -0.45 -0.93
N GLY A 87 2.82 -0.49 -1.63
CA GLY A 87 2.89 -1.07 -2.99
C GLY A 87 2.76 -2.59 -3.00
N VAL A 88 2.43 -3.14 -4.17
CA VAL A 88 2.21 -4.58 -4.40
C VAL A 88 3.36 -5.48 -3.89
N PRO A 89 4.66 -5.16 -4.10
CA PRO A 89 5.74 -6.01 -3.62
C PRO A 89 5.80 -6.17 -2.10
N GLY A 90 5.38 -5.15 -1.34
CA GLY A 90 5.30 -5.22 0.13
C GLY A 90 4.30 -6.28 0.59
N LEU A 91 3.09 -6.28 0.00
CA LEU A 91 2.08 -7.31 0.24
C LEU A 91 2.57 -8.69 -0.18
N LEU A 92 3.07 -8.85 -1.42
CA LEU A 92 3.55 -10.13 -1.95
C LEU A 92 4.66 -10.75 -1.10
N THR A 93 5.62 -9.93 -0.66
CA THR A 93 6.71 -10.40 0.20
C THR A 93 6.18 -10.94 1.52
N LEU A 94 5.25 -10.20 2.15
CA LEU A 94 4.72 -10.59 3.44
C LEU A 94 3.76 -11.77 3.32
N TRP A 95 2.91 -11.80 2.29
CA TRP A 95 2.07 -12.95 1.96
C TRP A 95 2.91 -14.22 1.78
N ALA A 96 3.95 -14.18 0.94
CA ALA A 96 4.80 -15.35 0.70
C ALA A 96 5.55 -15.81 1.96
N LYS A 97 6.00 -14.87 2.81
CA LYS A 97 6.68 -15.16 4.08
C LYS A 97 5.77 -15.83 5.09
N THR A 98 4.48 -15.48 5.08
CA THR A 98 3.49 -15.96 6.06
C THR A 98 2.57 -17.04 5.51
N HIS A 99 2.68 -17.38 4.22
CA HIS A 99 1.89 -18.42 3.59
C HIS A 99 2.10 -19.78 4.27
N GLY A 100 1.00 -20.47 4.59
CA GLY A 100 1.04 -21.77 5.31
C GLY A 100 1.39 -21.69 6.79
N THR A 101 1.56 -20.50 7.37
CA THR A 101 1.73 -20.32 8.82
C THR A 101 0.37 -20.20 9.53
N ALA A 102 0.39 -20.21 10.86
CA ALA A 102 -0.82 -20.00 11.67
C ALA A 102 -1.37 -18.56 11.60
N ASN A 103 -0.60 -17.59 11.10
CA ASN A 103 -1.01 -16.19 11.00
C ASN A 103 -0.67 -15.61 9.61
N PRO A 104 -1.29 -16.10 8.53
CA PRO A 104 -1.03 -15.57 7.19
C PRO A 104 -1.47 -14.12 7.07
N VAL A 105 -0.76 -13.37 6.24
CA VAL A 105 -1.12 -12.00 5.86
C VAL A 105 -1.74 -12.01 4.48
N ARG A 106 -2.83 -11.25 4.33
CA ARG A 106 -3.51 -11.05 3.04
C ARG A 106 -3.95 -9.60 2.86
N GLY A 107 -4.13 -9.21 1.62
CA GLY A 107 -4.70 -7.94 1.23
C GLY A 107 -6.17 -7.82 1.67
N ILE A 108 -6.55 -6.62 2.05
CA ILE A 108 -7.93 -6.23 2.32
C ILE A 108 -8.56 -5.73 1.03
N ALA A 109 -7.89 -4.80 0.33
CA ALA A 109 -8.31 -4.25 -0.96
C ALA A 109 -7.13 -3.56 -1.67
N ALA A 110 -7.27 -3.28 -2.96
CA ALA A 110 -6.49 -2.22 -3.60
C ALA A 110 -6.95 -0.84 -3.10
N LEU A 111 -6.15 0.19 -3.33
CA LEU A 111 -6.50 1.57 -2.97
C LEU A 111 -6.39 2.49 -4.18
N SER A 112 -5.41 2.28 -5.06
CA SER A 112 -5.21 3.15 -6.21
C SER A 112 -4.55 2.45 -7.39
N GLN A 113 -4.77 3.06 -8.55
CA GLN A 113 -3.93 2.91 -9.74
C GLN A 113 -3.31 4.27 -10.02
N GLN A 114 -2.01 4.30 -10.26
CA GLN A 114 -1.29 5.54 -10.54
C GLN A 114 0.04 5.23 -11.19
N PRO A 115 0.51 6.07 -12.14
CA PRO A 115 1.87 5.97 -12.62
C PRO A 115 2.85 6.41 -11.52
N VAL A 116 3.96 5.70 -11.41
CA VAL A 116 5.13 6.12 -10.62
C VAL A 116 6.31 6.33 -11.56
N LEU A 117 7.08 7.38 -11.34
CA LEU A 117 8.06 7.88 -12.30
C LEU A 117 9.48 7.82 -11.73
N LEU A 118 10.40 7.30 -12.54
CA LEU A 118 11.83 7.52 -12.32
C LEU A 118 12.21 8.84 -13.01
N VAL A 119 12.66 9.79 -12.22
CA VAL A 119 13.07 11.12 -12.70
C VAL A 119 14.54 11.38 -12.39
N THR A 120 15.19 12.22 -13.18
CA THR A 120 16.59 12.58 -13.00
C THR A 120 16.84 14.05 -13.33
N ARG A 121 17.89 14.61 -12.70
CA ARG A 121 18.50 15.90 -13.07
C ARG A 121 19.70 15.73 -14.01
N ASN A 122 20.19 14.50 -14.21
CA ASN A 122 21.33 14.26 -15.08
C ASN A 122 20.90 14.36 -16.55
N PRO A 123 21.30 15.39 -17.30
CA PRO A 123 20.86 15.57 -18.68
C PRO A 123 21.36 14.50 -19.64
N ALA A 124 22.38 13.72 -19.26
CA ALA A 124 22.91 12.61 -20.04
C ALA A 124 22.07 11.34 -19.94
N VAL A 125 21.24 11.20 -18.88
CA VAL A 125 20.42 10.01 -18.67
C VAL A 125 19.04 10.22 -19.30
N LYS A 126 18.76 9.53 -20.41
CA LYS A 126 17.48 9.56 -21.13
C LYS A 126 16.69 8.27 -20.94
N THR A 127 17.37 7.18 -20.73
CA THR A 127 16.82 5.84 -20.52
C THR A 127 17.56 5.16 -19.36
N ILE A 128 17.07 4.03 -18.90
CA ILE A 128 17.75 3.26 -17.83
C ILE A 128 19.12 2.72 -18.28
N ARG A 129 19.41 2.68 -19.57
CA ARG A 129 20.71 2.26 -20.13
C ARG A 129 21.83 3.27 -19.87
N ASP A 130 21.46 4.53 -19.72
CA ASP A 130 22.40 5.64 -19.62
C ASP A 130 22.94 5.83 -18.19
N PHE A 131 22.36 5.12 -17.20
CA PHE A 131 22.86 5.15 -15.82
C PHE A 131 24.25 4.55 -15.71
N GLY A 132 25.16 5.31 -15.12
CA GLY A 132 26.56 4.93 -14.88
C GLY A 132 26.97 4.99 -13.41
N PRO A 133 28.23 4.66 -13.09
CA PRO A 133 28.73 4.59 -11.70
C PRO A 133 28.64 5.90 -10.91
N GLY A 134 28.51 7.04 -11.61
CA GLY A 134 28.34 8.36 -11.00
C GLY A 134 26.92 8.72 -10.63
N ASP A 135 25.93 7.90 -11.05
CA ASP A 135 24.52 8.16 -10.76
C ASP A 135 24.09 7.48 -9.45
N ARG A 136 23.17 8.13 -8.75
CA ARG A 136 22.56 7.62 -7.52
C ARG A 136 21.05 7.81 -7.58
N ILE A 137 20.31 6.73 -7.32
CA ILE A 137 18.85 6.66 -7.42
C ILE A 137 18.24 6.50 -6.01
N ALA A 138 17.59 7.54 -5.52
CA ALA A 138 16.83 7.45 -4.27
C ALA A 138 15.48 6.75 -4.51
N LEU A 139 15.08 5.88 -3.58
CA LEU A 139 13.78 5.23 -3.54
C LEU A 139 13.40 4.88 -2.08
N PRO A 140 12.11 4.62 -1.76
CA PRO A 140 11.67 4.48 -0.36
C PRO A 140 12.33 3.34 0.41
N ALA A 141 12.60 2.21 -0.24
CA ALA A 141 13.33 1.09 0.34
C ALA A 141 13.97 0.24 -0.75
N VAL A 142 15.29 0.03 -0.65
CA VAL A 142 16.04 -0.82 -1.60
C VAL A 142 15.50 -2.24 -1.58
N LYS A 143 15.40 -2.85 -2.78
CA LYS A 143 14.95 -4.24 -3.00
C LYS A 143 13.50 -4.56 -2.63
N VAL A 144 12.80 -3.79 -1.78
CA VAL A 144 11.46 -4.16 -1.29
C VAL A 144 10.34 -3.20 -1.69
N SER A 145 10.64 -1.94 -2.02
CA SER A 145 9.63 -1.00 -2.48
C SER A 145 9.11 -1.34 -3.88
N ALA A 146 7.94 -0.82 -4.24
CA ALA A 146 7.40 -0.92 -5.59
C ALA A 146 8.35 -0.32 -6.62
N GLN A 147 8.97 0.81 -6.30
CA GLN A 147 9.95 1.49 -7.13
C GLN A 147 11.18 0.63 -7.40
N ALA A 148 11.74 -0.01 -6.36
CA ALA A 148 12.86 -0.93 -6.54
C ALA A 148 12.47 -2.11 -7.45
N THR A 149 11.27 -2.67 -7.27
CA THR A 149 10.80 -3.79 -8.09
C THR A 149 10.54 -3.35 -9.53
N LEU A 150 9.97 -2.17 -9.76
CA LEU A 150 9.75 -1.62 -11.10
C LEU A 150 11.08 -1.36 -11.82
N LEU A 151 12.08 -0.84 -11.11
CA LEU A 151 13.43 -0.67 -11.67
C LEU A 151 14.04 -2.02 -12.08
N GLN A 152 13.86 -3.05 -11.26
CA GLN A 152 14.30 -4.40 -11.57
C GLN A 152 13.51 -5.02 -12.73
N MET A 153 12.19 -4.81 -12.82
CA MET A 153 11.37 -5.24 -13.96
C MET A 153 11.82 -4.55 -15.25
N ALA A 154 12.12 -3.26 -15.19
CA ALA A 154 12.66 -2.51 -16.33
C ALA A 154 14.03 -3.05 -16.75
N ALA A 155 14.92 -3.33 -15.79
CA ALA A 155 16.23 -3.92 -16.05
C ALA A 155 16.11 -5.33 -16.67
N ALA A 156 15.21 -6.16 -16.16
CA ALA A 156 14.95 -7.48 -16.73
C ALA A 156 14.40 -7.41 -18.17
N LYS A 157 13.51 -6.45 -18.44
CA LYS A 157 12.98 -6.21 -19.79
C LYS A 157 14.07 -5.78 -20.76
N GLU A 158 15.03 -5.00 -20.27
CA GLU A 158 16.09 -4.40 -21.07
C GLU A 158 17.27 -5.34 -21.30
N TRP A 159 17.70 -6.09 -20.28
CA TRP A 159 18.93 -6.91 -20.30
C TRP A 159 18.70 -8.39 -20.02
N GLY A 160 17.44 -8.80 -19.83
CA GLY A 160 17.05 -10.17 -19.47
C GLY A 160 17.02 -10.41 -17.96
N ASP A 161 16.27 -11.45 -17.56
CA ASP A 161 16.03 -11.78 -16.15
C ASP A 161 17.32 -12.03 -15.34
N ALA A 162 18.39 -12.51 -15.98
CA ALA A 162 19.67 -12.73 -15.30
C ALA A 162 20.36 -11.42 -14.84
N GLN A 163 19.91 -10.27 -15.33
CA GLN A 163 20.44 -8.95 -15.00
C GLN A 163 19.38 -8.02 -14.39
N TYR A 164 18.34 -8.59 -13.82
CA TYR A 164 17.24 -7.80 -13.24
C TYR A 164 17.71 -6.82 -12.15
N ASP A 165 18.74 -7.15 -11.41
CA ASP A 165 19.32 -6.36 -10.31
C ASP A 165 20.50 -5.45 -10.71
N ARG A 166 20.77 -5.34 -12.02
CA ARG A 166 21.93 -4.59 -12.57
C ARG A 166 22.05 -3.16 -12.03
N LEU A 167 20.93 -2.50 -11.78
CA LEU A 167 20.90 -1.11 -11.28
C LEU A 167 20.79 -1.01 -9.75
N ASP A 168 20.67 -2.13 -9.02
CA ASP A 168 20.48 -2.12 -7.57
C ASP A 168 21.63 -1.42 -6.82
N SER A 169 22.88 -1.55 -7.32
CA SER A 169 24.05 -0.91 -6.73
C SER A 169 24.03 0.62 -6.78
N LEU A 170 23.23 1.20 -7.66
CA LEU A 170 23.02 2.64 -7.76
C LEU A 170 21.93 3.15 -6.81
N THR A 171 21.14 2.25 -6.23
CA THR A 171 20.00 2.60 -5.40
C THR A 171 20.35 2.80 -3.93
N PHE A 172 19.62 3.67 -3.26
CA PHE A 172 19.68 3.82 -1.80
C PHE A 172 18.31 4.25 -1.25
N SER A 173 18.09 3.98 0.04
CA SER A 173 16.81 4.27 0.69
C SER A 173 16.73 5.71 1.17
N LEU A 174 15.65 6.41 0.79
CA LEU A 174 15.33 7.74 1.28
C LEU A 174 13.83 7.98 1.17
N SER A 175 13.23 8.67 2.14
CA SER A 175 11.80 8.96 2.12
C SER A 175 11.40 9.84 0.93
N PRO A 176 10.16 9.76 0.41
CA PRO A 176 9.72 10.61 -0.69
C PRO A 176 9.84 12.13 -0.43
N PRO A 177 9.51 12.66 0.77
CA PRO A 177 9.76 14.07 1.08
C PRO A 177 11.25 14.45 1.03
N ASP A 178 12.12 13.64 1.65
CA ASP A 178 13.56 13.95 1.75
C ASP A 178 14.24 13.81 0.38
N SER A 179 13.88 12.78 -0.40
CA SER A 179 14.39 12.61 -1.76
C SER A 179 13.96 13.75 -2.69
N THR A 180 12.75 14.28 -2.51
CA THR A 180 12.28 15.44 -3.26
C THR A 180 13.09 16.68 -2.90
N THR A 181 13.25 16.97 -1.61
CA THR A 181 14.05 18.09 -1.15
C THR A 181 15.49 18.01 -1.64
N GLY A 182 16.11 16.82 -1.52
CA GLY A 182 17.47 16.58 -1.97
C GLY A 182 17.63 16.73 -3.49
N LEU A 183 16.71 16.15 -4.29
CA LEU A 183 16.76 16.27 -5.76
C LEU A 183 16.65 17.73 -6.19
N LEU A 184 15.69 18.49 -5.62
CA LEU A 184 15.45 19.89 -5.99
C LEU A 184 16.58 20.82 -5.53
N SER A 185 17.32 20.49 -4.47
CA SER A 185 18.49 21.24 -4.03
C SER A 185 19.66 21.15 -5.02
N GLY A 186 19.74 20.07 -5.81
CA GLY A 186 20.77 19.83 -6.81
C GLY A 186 22.17 19.47 -6.27
N ASN A 187 22.33 19.38 -4.94
CA ASN A 187 23.63 19.13 -4.30
C ASN A 187 23.63 18.05 -3.21
N ALA A 188 22.62 17.20 -3.18
CA ALA A 188 22.42 16.19 -2.13
C ALA A 188 23.22 14.87 -2.32
N GLY A 189 24.15 14.85 -3.30
CA GLY A 189 24.97 13.65 -3.58
C GLY A 189 24.22 12.54 -4.36
N PHE A 190 23.06 12.86 -4.90
CA PHE A 190 22.30 12.02 -5.84
C PHE A 190 21.59 12.88 -6.88
N ASN A 191 21.25 12.28 -8.00
CA ASN A 191 20.69 12.98 -9.16
C ASN A 191 19.38 12.39 -9.68
N SER A 192 18.92 11.29 -9.12
CA SER A 192 17.73 10.58 -9.59
C SER A 192 16.87 10.09 -8.45
N VAL A 193 15.54 10.06 -8.66
CA VAL A 193 14.56 9.58 -7.69
C VAL A 193 13.52 8.73 -8.41
N PHE A 194 13.24 7.53 -7.91
CA PHE A 194 12.06 6.80 -8.32
C PHE A 194 10.94 7.14 -7.37
N SER A 195 10.04 8.00 -7.80
CA SER A 195 9.13 8.76 -6.97
C SER A 195 7.69 8.26 -7.04
N VAL A 196 6.81 8.89 -6.28
CA VAL A 196 5.36 8.66 -6.24
C VAL A 196 4.62 10.00 -6.24
N PRO A 197 3.34 10.03 -6.65
CA PRO A 197 2.54 11.25 -6.50
C PRO A 197 2.34 11.60 -5.01
N PRO A 198 2.37 12.89 -4.67
CA PRO A 198 2.51 14.06 -5.54
C PRO A 198 3.97 14.48 -5.77
N PHE A 199 4.93 13.79 -5.16
CA PHE A 199 6.35 14.16 -5.14
C PHE A 199 6.96 14.20 -6.54
N GLN A 200 6.66 13.21 -7.39
CA GLN A 200 7.12 13.22 -8.79
C GLN A 200 6.63 14.45 -9.55
N SER A 201 5.40 14.87 -9.35
CA SER A 201 4.84 16.06 -9.99
C SER A 201 5.48 17.33 -9.47
N LEU A 202 5.82 17.38 -8.17
CA LEU A 202 6.57 18.49 -7.59
C LEU A 202 8.00 18.58 -8.14
N GLN A 203 8.67 17.43 -8.27
CA GLN A 203 10.02 17.32 -8.83
C GLN A 203 10.07 17.80 -10.29
N LEU A 204 9.06 17.44 -11.10
CA LEU A 204 8.96 17.82 -12.51
C LEU A 204 8.62 19.29 -12.76
N ARG A 205 8.33 20.09 -11.70
CA ARG A 205 8.24 21.55 -11.83
C ARG A 205 9.60 22.22 -12.03
N ASP A 206 10.68 21.55 -11.65
CA ASP A 206 12.03 22.01 -11.96
C ASP A 206 12.38 21.63 -13.40
N PRO A 207 12.68 22.58 -14.30
CA PRO A 207 12.96 22.30 -15.70
C PRO A 207 14.24 21.48 -15.93
N ALA A 208 15.10 21.35 -14.91
CA ALA A 208 16.27 20.49 -14.97
C ALA A 208 15.94 19.01 -14.68
N VAL A 209 14.73 18.71 -14.21
CA VAL A 209 14.29 17.34 -13.91
C VAL A 209 13.43 16.81 -15.06
N HIS A 210 13.70 15.60 -15.51
CA HIS A 210 12.92 14.94 -16.54
C HIS A 210 12.67 13.46 -16.22
N VAL A 211 11.68 12.88 -16.90
CA VAL A 211 11.30 11.46 -16.75
C VAL A 211 12.26 10.58 -17.52
N VAL A 212 12.70 9.49 -16.89
CA VAL A 212 13.50 8.40 -17.47
C VAL A 212 12.65 7.15 -17.70
N LEU A 213 11.70 6.88 -16.78
CA LEU A 213 10.86 5.68 -16.84
C LEU A 213 9.48 6.00 -16.25
N ASP A 214 8.42 5.58 -16.94
CA ASP A 214 7.06 5.51 -16.42
C ASP A 214 6.71 4.06 -16.10
N SER A 215 6.17 3.79 -14.94
CA SER A 215 5.78 2.43 -14.52
C SER A 215 4.77 1.77 -15.46
N HIS A 216 3.90 2.56 -16.11
CA HIS A 216 2.94 2.04 -17.08
C HIS A 216 3.59 1.44 -18.34
N ASP A 217 4.82 1.83 -18.67
CA ASP A 217 5.59 1.21 -19.77
C ASP A 217 6.10 -0.20 -19.39
N ILE A 218 6.06 -0.53 -18.10
CA ILE A 218 6.53 -1.81 -17.55
C ILE A 218 5.36 -2.74 -17.24
N THR A 219 4.35 -2.26 -16.53
CA THR A 219 3.24 -3.09 -16.03
C THR A 219 1.93 -2.84 -16.75
N GLY A 220 1.83 -1.79 -17.58
CA GLY A 220 0.54 -1.22 -17.96
C GLY A 220 -0.17 -0.59 -16.76
N PRO A 221 -1.47 -0.28 -16.89
CA PRO A 221 -2.30 0.10 -15.75
C PRO A 221 -2.30 -1.01 -14.71
N ALA A 222 -1.88 -0.68 -13.49
CA ALA A 222 -1.72 -1.65 -12.42
C ALA A 222 -2.05 -1.03 -11.06
N THR A 223 -2.38 -1.86 -10.09
CA THR A 223 -2.52 -1.45 -8.69
C THR A 223 -1.22 -0.79 -8.20
N GLY A 224 -1.31 0.45 -7.77
CA GLY A 224 -0.21 1.21 -7.19
C GLY A 224 -0.15 1.09 -5.66
N GLY A 225 -1.31 1.08 -5.01
CA GLY A 225 -1.45 0.94 -3.57
C GLY A 225 -2.43 -0.15 -3.16
N ASN A 226 -2.10 -0.86 -2.08
CA ASN A 226 -2.96 -1.86 -1.44
C ASN A 226 -2.99 -1.64 0.06
N THR A 227 -3.98 -2.22 0.73
CA THR A 227 -4.01 -2.36 2.18
C THR A 227 -4.09 -3.83 2.56
N TRP A 228 -3.44 -4.22 3.68
CA TRP A 228 -3.40 -5.61 4.15
C TRP A 228 -3.33 -5.73 5.66
N THR A 229 -3.69 -6.92 6.16
CA THR A 229 -3.69 -7.28 7.57
C THR A 229 -3.38 -8.76 7.77
N SER A 230 -3.16 -9.16 9.02
CA SER A 230 -2.93 -10.56 9.41
C SER A 230 -4.24 -11.31 9.71
N ALA A 231 -4.21 -12.64 9.59
CA ALA A 231 -5.31 -13.50 9.98
C ALA A 231 -5.74 -13.30 11.44
N ARG A 232 -4.77 -13.08 12.34
CA ARG A 232 -5.06 -12.81 13.75
C ARG A 232 -5.99 -11.60 13.92
N PHE A 233 -5.76 -10.51 13.18
CA PHE A 233 -6.62 -9.34 13.25
C PHE A 233 -7.97 -9.61 12.58
N HIS A 234 -7.96 -10.16 11.36
CA HIS A 234 -9.14 -10.47 10.58
C HIS A 234 -10.11 -11.40 11.33
N ASP A 235 -9.61 -12.54 11.82
CA ASP A 235 -10.44 -13.60 12.41
C ASP A 235 -10.93 -13.26 13.83
N ALA A 236 -10.12 -12.48 14.58
CA ALA A 236 -10.49 -12.07 15.93
C ALA A 236 -11.44 -10.87 15.97
N ASN A 237 -11.63 -10.14 14.87
CA ASN A 237 -12.37 -8.89 14.85
C ASN A 237 -13.35 -8.80 13.67
N PRO A 238 -14.28 -9.75 13.51
CA PRO A 238 -15.11 -9.85 12.30
C PRO A 238 -15.99 -8.61 12.08
N ARG A 239 -16.53 -7.99 13.15
CA ARG A 239 -17.36 -6.77 13.03
C ARG A 239 -16.50 -5.55 12.69
N VAL A 240 -15.34 -5.40 13.35
CA VAL A 240 -14.39 -4.32 13.04
C VAL A 240 -13.86 -4.46 11.61
N TYR A 241 -13.58 -5.69 11.16
CA TYR A 241 -13.14 -5.95 9.79
C TYR A 241 -14.25 -5.63 8.77
N GLN A 242 -15.49 -6.02 9.05
CA GLN A 242 -16.64 -5.64 8.22
C GLN A 242 -16.82 -4.12 8.16
N ALA A 243 -16.65 -3.42 9.29
CA ALA A 243 -16.66 -1.97 9.36
C ALA A 243 -15.53 -1.35 8.50
N LEU A 244 -14.34 -1.96 8.51
CA LEU A 244 -13.21 -1.51 7.70
C LEU A 244 -13.51 -1.62 6.19
N ILE A 245 -14.08 -2.72 5.75
CA ILE A 245 -14.50 -2.89 4.34
C ILE A 245 -15.56 -1.84 3.97
N ALA A 246 -16.56 -1.59 4.85
CA ALA A 246 -17.58 -0.58 4.61
C ALA A 246 -16.99 0.84 4.54
N ALA A 247 -16.08 1.17 5.46
CA ALA A 247 -15.38 2.46 5.49
C ALA A 247 -14.52 2.69 4.23
N LEU A 248 -13.80 1.66 3.76
CA LEU A 248 -13.03 1.73 2.51
C LEU A 248 -13.93 1.92 1.28
N LYS A 249 -15.08 1.23 1.22
CA LYS A 249 -16.07 1.40 0.15
C LYS A 249 -16.66 2.82 0.15
N GLU A 250 -17.06 3.33 1.30
CA GLU A 250 -17.58 4.70 1.44
C GLU A 250 -16.52 5.73 1.05
N ALA A 251 -15.30 5.61 1.57
CA ALA A 251 -14.20 6.51 1.24
C ALA A 251 -13.87 6.50 -0.27
N SER A 252 -13.83 5.33 -0.90
CA SER A 252 -13.58 5.23 -2.35
C SER A 252 -14.70 5.83 -3.18
N ALA A 253 -15.96 5.69 -2.75
CA ALA A 253 -17.11 6.27 -3.43
C ALA A 253 -17.21 7.80 -3.22
N PHE A 254 -16.67 8.31 -2.10
CA PHE A 254 -16.66 9.73 -1.80
C PHE A 254 -15.69 10.53 -2.68
N ILE A 255 -14.51 10.00 -2.98
CA ILE A 255 -13.45 10.71 -3.70
C ILE A 255 -13.92 11.29 -5.03
N PRO A 256 -14.59 10.53 -5.95
CA PRO A 256 -15.18 11.11 -7.15
C PRO A 256 -16.27 12.14 -6.81
N GLY A 257 -16.10 13.36 -7.30
CA GLY A 257 -17.01 14.48 -7.02
C GLY A 257 -16.69 15.30 -5.76
N HIS A 258 -15.75 14.83 -4.93
CA HIS A 258 -15.26 15.55 -3.73
C HIS A 258 -13.72 15.69 -3.74
N GLU A 259 -13.13 15.74 -4.94
CA GLU A 259 -11.68 15.74 -5.12
C GLU A 259 -11.02 16.87 -4.34
N ARG A 260 -11.59 18.09 -4.42
CA ARG A 260 -11.02 19.26 -3.73
C ARG A 260 -11.02 19.11 -2.21
N GLU A 261 -12.10 18.59 -1.64
CA GLU A 261 -12.22 18.33 -0.20
C GLU A 261 -11.24 17.23 0.23
N THR A 262 -11.19 16.11 -0.51
CA THR A 262 -10.26 15.00 -0.28
C THR A 262 -8.80 15.46 -0.32
N LEU A 263 -8.45 16.30 -1.30
CA LEU A 263 -7.10 16.88 -1.41
C LEU A 263 -6.79 17.87 -0.27
N GLY A 264 -7.82 18.55 0.26
CA GLY A 264 -7.71 19.34 1.49
C GLY A 264 -7.29 18.47 2.69
N TYR A 265 -7.94 17.33 2.89
CA TYR A 265 -7.57 16.35 3.92
C TYR A 265 -6.12 15.85 3.74
N TYR A 266 -5.74 15.51 2.51
CA TYR A 266 -4.36 15.10 2.23
C TYR A 266 -3.35 16.21 2.52
N ALA A 267 -3.63 17.44 2.11
CA ALA A 267 -2.75 18.59 2.33
C ALA A 267 -2.55 18.90 3.82
N GLU A 268 -3.62 18.75 4.63
CA GLU A 268 -3.58 18.90 6.09
C GLU A 268 -2.73 17.80 6.74
N ASP A 269 -2.87 16.55 6.31
CA ASP A 269 -2.13 15.40 6.84
C ASP A 269 -0.67 15.34 6.36
N SER A 270 -0.35 16.03 5.26
CA SER A 270 0.97 15.99 4.66
C SER A 270 1.99 16.79 5.49
N LYS A 271 3.21 16.24 5.63
CA LYS A 271 4.35 16.98 6.22
C LYS A 271 4.85 18.13 5.32
N MET A 272 4.58 18.06 4.02
CA MET A 272 4.92 19.12 3.07
C MET A 272 3.68 19.99 2.83
N LYS A 273 3.83 21.31 3.00
CA LYS A 273 2.77 22.25 2.63
C LYS A 273 2.60 22.25 1.11
N MET A 274 1.52 21.61 0.64
CA MET A 274 1.16 21.56 -0.78
C MET A 274 -0.15 22.30 -1.02
N ASP A 275 -0.18 23.09 -2.08
CA ASP A 275 -1.40 23.78 -2.49
C ASP A 275 -2.39 22.77 -3.08
N VAL A 276 -3.65 22.84 -2.62
CA VAL A 276 -4.75 21.98 -3.12
C VAL A 276 -4.96 22.15 -4.63
N ALA A 277 -4.75 23.37 -5.18
CA ALA A 277 -4.85 23.58 -6.61
C ALA A 277 -3.76 22.81 -7.39
N PHE A 278 -2.53 22.77 -6.88
CA PHE A 278 -1.46 21.93 -7.45
C PHE A 278 -1.81 20.44 -7.38
N LEU A 279 -2.31 19.97 -6.24
CA LEU A 279 -2.73 18.57 -6.09
C LEU A 279 -3.87 18.21 -7.06
N ALA A 280 -4.81 19.13 -7.29
CA ALA A 280 -5.92 18.93 -8.22
C ALA A 280 -5.44 18.77 -9.67
N GLN A 281 -4.42 19.51 -10.10
CA GLN A 281 -3.81 19.36 -11.42
C GLN A 281 -3.26 17.94 -11.65
N ILE A 282 -2.76 17.29 -10.59
CA ILE A 282 -2.28 15.90 -10.72
C ILE A 282 -3.43 14.94 -11.05
N LEU A 283 -4.62 15.16 -10.49
CA LEU A 283 -5.79 14.31 -10.73
C LEU A 283 -6.48 14.57 -12.08
N GLU A 284 -6.06 15.56 -12.85
CA GLU A 284 -6.49 15.74 -14.24
C GLU A 284 -6.00 14.59 -15.14
N ASP A 285 -4.87 13.97 -14.79
CA ASP A 285 -4.40 12.75 -15.43
C ASP A 285 -5.29 11.57 -15.06
N LYS A 286 -6.08 11.06 -16.03
CA LYS A 286 -7.05 9.99 -15.85
C LYS A 286 -6.44 8.62 -15.51
N ARG A 287 -5.13 8.51 -15.47
CA ARG A 287 -4.43 7.32 -14.98
C ARG A 287 -4.48 7.19 -13.46
N TYR A 288 -4.79 8.28 -12.74
CA TYR A 288 -5.03 8.25 -11.29
C TYR A 288 -6.45 7.77 -11.01
N LYS A 289 -6.58 6.63 -10.35
CA LYS A 289 -7.88 6.06 -9.96
C LYS A 289 -7.82 5.57 -8.52
N TYR A 290 -8.88 5.81 -7.78
CA TYR A 290 -9.06 5.35 -6.41
C TYR A 290 -10.09 4.23 -6.40
N VAL A 291 -9.63 3.00 -6.49
CA VAL A 291 -10.45 1.80 -6.69
C VAL A 291 -10.01 0.68 -5.78
N LEU A 292 -10.97 -0.12 -5.32
CA LEU A 292 -10.71 -1.24 -4.41
C LEU A 292 -10.36 -2.54 -5.15
N LYS A 293 -10.58 -2.57 -6.46
CA LYS A 293 -10.32 -3.72 -7.33
C LYS A 293 -8.81 -3.89 -7.56
N PRO A 294 -8.19 -5.05 -7.21
CA PRO A 294 -6.81 -5.33 -7.53
C PRO A 294 -6.61 -5.57 -9.04
N GLU A 295 -5.57 -4.97 -9.62
CA GLU A 295 -5.23 -5.18 -11.04
C GLU A 295 -3.74 -5.46 -11.22
N ALA A 296 -3.41 -6.35 -12.17
CA ALA A 296 -2.06 -6.77 -12.53
C ALA A 296 -1.23 -7.38 -11.38
N MET A 297 -1.89 -7.92 -10.33
CA MET A 297 -1.21 -8.54 -9.19
C MET A 297 -0.32 -9.70 -9.63
N MET A 298 -0.79 -10.49 -10.60
CA MET A 298 -0.06 -11.66 -11.09
C MET A 298 1.18 -11.30 -11.91
N THR A 299 1.22 -10.12 -12.53
CA THR A 299 2.42 -9.60 -13.21
C THR A 299 3.57 -9.40 -12.21
N TRP A 300 3.29 -8.78 -11.07
CA TRP A 300 4.25 -8.61 -9.99
C TRP A 300 4.66 -9.94 -9.36
N ALA A 301 3.69 -10.81 -9.06
CA ALA A 301 3.94 -12.11 -8.46
C ALA A 301 4.83 -12.98 -9.35
N SER A 302 4.54 -13.05 -10.65
CA SER A 302 5.34 -13.79 -11.62
C SER A 302 6.77 -13.28 -11.70
N PHE A 303 6.97 -11.96 -11.74
CA PHE A 303 8.31 -11.39 -11.74
C PHE A 303 9.07 -11.72 -10.45
N MET A 304 8.46 -11.49 -9.29
CA MET A 304 9.11 -11.74 -8.00
C MET A 304 9.40 -13.23 -7.78
N HIS A 305 8.56 -14.12 -8.29
CA HIS A 305 8.79 -15.58 -8.21
C HIS A 305 9.94 -16.02 -9.12
N ARG A 306 9.95 -15.64 -10.41
CA ARG A 306 11.00 -16.05 -11.34
C ARG A 306 12.38 -15.46 -11.03
N THR A 307 12.43 -14.31 -10.32
CA THR A 307 13.67 -13.73 -9.82
C THR A 307 14.05 -14.22 -8.41
N GLY A 308 13.32 -15.19 -7.85
CA GLY A 308 13.61 -15.80 -6.55
C GLY A 308 13.31 -14.92 -5.33
N ARG A 309 12.64 -13.78 -5.51
CA ARG A 309 12.29 -12.85 -4.43
C ARG A 309 11.16 -13.35 -3.55
N ILE A 310 10.26 -14.15 -4.11
CA ILE A 310 9.29 -14.96 -3.37
C ILE A 310 9.44 -16.43 -3.79
N LYS A 311 9.28 -17.35 -2.83
CA LYS A 311 9.42 -18.81 -3.09
C LYS A 311 8.08 -19.47 -3.44
N VAL A 312 6.97 -18.86 -3.07
CA VAL A 312 5.62 -19.36 -3.31
C VAL A 312 4.94 -18.47 -4.32
N MET A 313 4.38 -19.08 -5.38
CA MET A 313 3.60 -18.39 -6.39
C MET A 313 2.11 -18.50 -6.04
N PRO A 314 1.34 -17.40 -5.95
CA PRO A 314 -0.11 -17.48 -5.82
C PRO A 314 -0.71 -18.05 -7.11
N ALA A 315 -1.76 -18.89 -7.00
CA ALA A 315 -2.46 -19.42 -8.15
C ALA A 315 -3.31 -18.35 -8.88
N SER A 316 -3.80 -17.38 -8.11
CA SER A 316 -4.55 -16.22 -8.62
C SER A 316 -4.40 -15.03 -7.68
N TRP A 317 -4.87 -13.85 -8.13
CA TRP A 317 -4.91 -12.68 -7.27
C TRP A 317 -5.76 -12.89 -6.01
N LYS A 318 -6.76 -13.80 -6.04
CA LYS A 318 -7.64 -14.12 -4.91
C LYS A 318 -6.88 -14.75 -3.73
N ASP A 319 -5.79 -15.47 -4.00
CA ASP A 319 -4.96 -16.03 -2.93
C ASP A 319 -4.27 -14.95 -2.09
N LEU A 320 -4.06 -13.79 -2.69
CA LEU A 320 -3.40 -12.64 -2.08
C LEU A 320 -4.33 -11.81 -1.20
N PHE A 321 -5.64 -11.95 -1.34
CA PHE A 321 -6.64 -11.12 -0.67
C PHE A 321 -7.62 -11.95 0.16
N TRP A 322 -8.24 -11.30 1.15
CA TRP A 322 -9.33 -11.88 1.91
C TRP A 322 -10.59 -12.03 1.05
N PRO A 323 -11.49 -12.99 1.38
CA PRO A 323 -12.63 -13.32 0.51
C PRO A 323 -13.62 -12.18 0.25
N GLU A 324 -13.67 -11.15 1.11
CA GLU A 324 -14.66 -10.07 1.08
C GLU A 324 -14.59 -9.20 -0.18
N ILE A 325 -13.54 -9.36 -0.99
CA ILE A 325 -13.43 -8.65 -2.28
C ILE A 325 -13.33 -9.62 -3.47
N HIS A 326 -13.53 -10.93 -3.28
CA HIS A 326 -13.39 -11.93 -4.35
C HIS A 326 -14.52 -11.87 -5.41
N ASP A 327 -15.57 -11.12 -5.15
CA ASP A 327 -16.63 -10.78 -6.12
C ASP A 327 -16.19 -9.72 -7.15
N MET A 328 -15.07 -9.04 -6.92
CA MET A 328 -14.52 -8.07 -7.84
C MET A 328 -13.81 -8.76 -9.02
N ASP A 329 -13.86 -8.11 -10.19
CA ASP A 329 -13.17 -8.55 -11.41
C ASP A 329 -11.70 -8.11 -11.38
N GLY A 330 -10.91 -8.70 -10.49
CA GLY A 330 -9.48 -8.43 -10.30
C GLY A 330 -8.56 -9.27 -11.20
N SER A 331 -7.24 -8.94 -11.27
CA SER A 331 -6.27 -9.66 -12.12
C SER A 331 -4.86 -9.78 -11.50
#